data_71e94cc898447e6a1df2c352dd668f0d
#
_entry.id   71e94cc898447e6a1df2c352dd668f0d
#
_cell.length_a   1.000
_cell.length_b   1.000
_cell.length_c   1.000
_cell.angle_alpha   90.00
_cell.angle_beta   90.00
_cell.angle_gamma   90.00
#
_symmetry.space_group_name_H-M   'P 1'
#
loop_
_entity.id
_entity.type
_entity.pdbx_description
1 polymer ?
#
loop_
_entity_poly.entity_id
_entity_poly.type
_entity_poly.pdbx_seq_one_letter_code
_entity_poly.pdbx_strand_id
1 'polypeptide(L)'
;MKKMKKFAALLLAVSMAAGMVACGSSDKKEETTKKEETKKDDKETKKLEGTLTVVTTGDAYQPLFDKFTEEVGPKVEFISMSSGEVLSKLKAEGGTPAADLWFGGGIDAFMDAKDNNLLEKVDFDAADDLAPEYKDSDNYWFSKGVTVVGFIVNNDILKEKGLEAPKSWDDLTKEEYQGEVLMSNPAISGTNYAVVNALLQTKGEEEGWKYFEDLNKNVDYYSKRGSDPSTKTAAGEVGIGITYIDGTLDELKEQADVEVVYPTDGMPYVPEGVAAFANAENTEAAKAFIKWFFSDDENMKMLAEIDHKNTCLLVKPSIEGLELDFDQSKLMKEDLSLFGAERTTILDKWNTLMGDKGEE
;
A
#
# COMPACT_ATOMS: atom_id res chain seq x y z
N MET A 1 -44.19 -14.91 -36.05
CA MET A 1 -44.38 -14.37 -37.43
C MET A 1 -43.14 -13.56 -37.81
N LYS A 2 -42.32 -14.14 -38.69
CA LYS A 2 -41.78 -13.60 -39.98
C LYS A 2 -41.04 -12.25 -39.81
N LYS A 3 -39.81 -12.02 -40.23
CA LYS A 3 -39.04 -12.56 -41.37
C LYS A 3 -37.54 -12.31 -41.24
N MET A 4 -36.74 -13.31 -41.58
CA MET A 4 -35.34 -13.26 -42.00
C MET A 4 -35.16 -12.43 -43.25
N LYS A 5 -34.03 -11.77 -43.46
CA LYS A 5 -33.40 -11.62 -44.76
C LYS A 5 -31.87 -11.64 -44.64
N LYS A 6 -31.29 -12.62 -45.35
CA LYS A 6 -29.88 -12.82 -45.71
C LYS A 6 -29.57 -11.96 -46.94
N PHE A 7 -28.28 -11.60 -47.09
CA PHE A 7 -27.55 -11.50 -48.42
C PHE A 7 -26.12 -11.13 -48.06
N ALA A 8 -25.16 -11.89 -48.23
CA ALA A 8 -24.51 -12.57 -49.38
C ALA A 8 -23.21 -11.84 -49.80
N ALA A 9 -22.17 -12.61 -49.84
CA ALA A 9 -20.77 -12.32 -50.10
C ALA A 9 -20.50 -11.80 -51.52
N LEU A 10 -19.36 -11.12 -51.71
CA LEU A 10 -18.63 -11.14 -52.97
C LEU A 10 -17.11 -11.08 -52.74
N LEU A 11 -16.44 -12.13 -53.13
CA LEU A 11 -15.00 -12.28 -53.41
C LEU A 11 -14.66 -11.54 -54.71
N LEU A 12 -13.47 -10.95 -54.79
CA LEU A 12 -12.66 -10.98 -56.02
C LEU A 12 -11.17 -10.83 -55.72
N ALA A 13 -10.40 -11.75 -56.25
CA ALA A 13 -8.95 -11.92 -56.22
C ALA A 13 -8.28 -11.32 -57.48
N VAL A 14 -6.93 -11.44 -57.49
CA VAL A 14 -6.01 -11.39 -58.67
C VAL A 14 -5.42 -10.00 -58.91
N SER A 15 -4.10 -9.78 -59.05
CA SER A 15 -3.04 -10.58 -59.67
C SER A 15 -1.63 -10.05 -59.39
N MET A 16 -0.68 -10.94 -59.53
CA MET A 16 0.78 -10.74 -59.59
C MET A 16 1.22 -9.93 -60.79
N ALA A 17 2.36 -9.25 -60.67
CA ALA A 17 3.33 -9.16 -61.80
C ALA A 17 4.76 -9.00 -61.25
N ALA A 18 5.59 -9.93 -61.59
CA ALA A 18 7.03 -9.93 -61.42
C ALA A 18 7.70 -9.19 -62.56
N GLY A 19 8.85 -8.60 -62.29
CA GLY A 19 9.73 -8.04 -63.36
C GLY A 19 11.17 -7.96 -62.87
N MET A 20 11.99 -8.92 -63.27
CA MET A 20 13.45 -8.88 -63.24
C MET A 20 13.98 -8.14 -64.47
N VAL A 21 15.22 -7.62 -64.34
CA VAL A 21 16.36 -7.57 -65.28
C VAL A 21 17.23 -6.37 -64.95
N ALA A 22 18.39 -6.47 -64.47
CA ALA A 22 19.73 -6.89 -64.88
C ALA A 22 20.67 -5.71 -65.25
N CYS A 23 21.81 -5.73 -64.57
CA CYS A 23 23.20 -5.33 -64.94
C CYS A 23 23.49 -4.09 -65.79
N GLY A 24 24.45 -3.29 -65.32
CA GLY A 24 25.27 -2.39 -66.11
C GLY A 24 26.25 -1.57 -65.28
N SER A 25 27.52 -1.90 -65.39
CA SER A 25 28.71 -1.35 -64.76
C SER A 25 29.05 0.05 -65.28
N SER A 26 29.53 0.95 -64.45
CA SER A 26 30.81 1.72 -64.61
C SER A 26 30.96 2.84 -63.57
N ASP A 27 32.23 2.98 -63.17
CA ASP A 27 32.83 3.88 -62.23
C ASP A 27 32.49 5.37 -62.40
N LYS A 28 32.31 6.10 -61.27
CA LYS A 28 33.01 7.33 -60.96
C LYS A 28 32.88 7.73 -59.47
N LYS A 29 34.00 7.98 -58.83
CA LYS A 29 34.13 8.58 -57.47
C LYS A 29 33.51 9.95 -57.44
N GLU A 30 32.72 10.21 -56.40
CA GLU A 30 32.56 11.52 -55.77
C GLU A 30 32.29 11.34 -54.28
N GLU A 31 33.11 11.98 -53.46
CA GLU A 31 32.96 12.11 -52.00
C GLU A 31 31.67 12.84 -51.68
N THR A 32 30.85 12.23 -50.87
CA THR A 32 29.81 12.99 -50.13
C THR A 32 29.63 12.39 -48.75
N THR A 33 29.83 13.28 -47.80
CA THR A 33 29.65 13.19 -46.34
C THR A 33 28.46 12.32 -45.95
N LYS A 34 28.74 11.22 -45.24
CA LYS A 34 27.73 10.46 -44.50
C LYS A 34 27.23 11.24 -43.31
N LYS A 35 26.00 11.71 -43.38
CA LYS A 35 25.17 11.92 -42.17
C LYS A 35 24.79 10.56 -41.67
N GLU A 36 25.24 10.19 -40.47
CA GLU A 36 24.68 9.09 -39.69
C GLU A 36 23.26 9.49 -39.26
N GLU A 37 22.28 8.95 -39.95
CA GLU A 37 20.94 8.84 -39.40
C GLU A 37 20.98 7.75 -38.32
N THR A 38 20.98 8.15 -37.08
CA THR A 38 20.66 7.28 -35.94
C THR A 38 19.23 6.75 -36.15
N LYS A 39 19.11 5.55 -36.62
CA LYS A 39 17.88 4.79 -36.49
C LYS A 39 17.62 4.60 -34.99
N LYS A 40 16.62 5.30 -34.46
CA LYS A 40 15.95 4.85 -33.25
C LYS A 40 15.34 3.49 -33.59
N ASP A 41 15.87 2.44 -32.99
CA ASP A 41 15.20 1.16 -32.87
C ASP A 41 14.01 1.40 -31.92
N ASP A 42 12.85 1.70 -32.47
CA ASP A 42 11.58 1.49 -31.78
C ASP A 42 11.39 -0.04 -31.64
N LYS A 43 11.99 -0.61 -30.60
CA LYS A 43 11.54 -1.90 -30.10
C LYS A 43 10.17 -1.64 -29.46
N GLU A 44 9.10 -1.86 -30.20
CA GLU A 44 7.77 -2.10 -29.65
C GLU A 44 7.94 -3.21 -28.60
N THR A 45 7.97 -2.82 -27.34
CA THR A 45 8.01 -3.76 -26.21
C THR A 45 6.67 -4.50 -26.25
N LYS A 46 6.70 -5.80 -26.57
CA LYS A 46 5.49 -6.63 -26.60
C LYS A 46 4.84 -6.55 -25.22
N LYS A 47 3.64 -5.98 -25.16
CA LYS A 47 2.86 -5.89 -23.92
C LYS A 47 2.59 -7.30 -23.38
N LEU A 48 2.60 -7.42 -22.05
CA LEU A 48 2.18 -8.64 -21.38
C LEU A 48 0.68 -8.84 -21.58
N GLU A 49 0.24 -10.08 -21.63
CA GLU A 49 -1.17 -10.45 -21.73
C GLU A 49 -1.66 -11.02 -20.38
N GLY A 50 -2.96 -11.00 -20.15
CA GLY A 50 -3.59 -11.61 -18.98
C GLY A 50 -4.14 -10.61 -17.99
N THR A 51 -4.43 -11.10 -16.78
CA THR A 51 -4.97 -10.33 -15.68
C THR A 51 -3.98 -10.37 -14.52
N LEU A 52 -3.77 -9.23 -13.86
CA LEU A 52 -3.07 -9.12 -12.58
C LEU A 52 -4.11 -8.93 -11.48
N THR A 53 -4.27 -9.93 -10.63
CA THR A 53 -5.13 -9.82 -9.45
C THR A 53 -4.33 -9.23 -8.30
N VAL A 54 -4.80 -8.10 -7.76
CA VAL A 54 -4.12 -7.36 -6.69
C VAL A 54 -4.95 -7.40 -5.42
N VAL A 55 -4.35 -7.76 -4.31
CA VAL A 55 -4.94 -7.48 -3.00
C VAL A 55 -4.40 -6.14 -2.49
N THR A 56 -5.32 -5.26 -2.09
CA THR A 56 -5.02 -3.89 -1.62
C THR A 56 -5.94 -3.49 -0.48
N THR A 57 -5.59 -2.44 0.24
CA THR A 57 -6.39 -1.92 1.36
C THR A 57 -7.59 -1.07 0.92
N GLY A 58 -7.63 -0.61 -0.34
CA GLY A 58 -8.70 0.21 -0.89
C GLY A 58 -8.73 0.21 -2.42
N ASP A 59 -9.71 0.88 -3.00
CA ASP A 59 -9.96 0.98 -4.44
C ASP A 59 -9.48 2.31 -5.07
N ALA A 60 -8.95 3.22 -4.26
CA ALA A 60 -8.44 4.53 -4.71
C ALA A 60 -7.30 4.41 -5.74
N TYR A 61 -6.62 3.28 -5.80
CA TYR A 61 -5.47 3.05 -6.69
C TYR A 61 -5.83 2.74 -8.15
N GLN A 62 -7.11 2.73 -8.52
CA GLN A 62 -7.55 2.45 -9.90
C GLN A 62 -6.77 3.26 -10.96
N PRO A 63 -6.52 4.58 -10.81
CA PRO A 63 -5.77 5.34 -11.80
C PRO A 63 -4.32 4.83 -12.02
N LEU A 64 -3.64 4.41 -10.96
CA LEU A 64 -2.30 3.82 -11.03
C LEU A 64 -2.32 2.48 -11.79
N PHE A 65 -3.31 1.65 -11.53
CA PHE A 65 -3.49 0.36 -12.20
C PHE A 65 -3.89 0.50 -13.66
N ASP A 66 -4.68 1.52 -14.00
CA ASP A 66 -5.02 1.83 -15.38
C ASP A 66 -3.78 2.25 -16.19
N LYS A 67 -2.91 3.09 -15.59
CA LYS A 67 -1.61 3.45 -16.18
C LYS A 67 -0.73 2.22 -16.43
N PHE A 68 -0.64 1.31 -15.45
CA PHE A 68 0.10 0.05 -15.63
C PHE A 68 -0.48 -0.78 -16.79
N THR A 69 -1.79 -0.91 -16.87
CA THR A 69 -2.46 -1.63 -17.96
C THR A 69 -2.17 -0.98 -19.32
N GLU A 70 -2.18 0.35 -19.39
CA GLU A 70 -1.87 1.08 -20.62
C GLU A 70 -0.42 0.89 -21.05
N GLU A 71 0.53 0.94 -20.12
CA GLU A 71 1.96 0.90 -20.44
C GLU A 71 2.51 -0.53 -20.58
N VAL A 72 2.06 -1.48 -19.73
CA VAL A 72 2.64 -2.83 -19.63
C VAL A 72 1.72 -3.92 -20.20
N GLY A 73 0.39 -3.78 -20.04
CA GLY A 73 -0.58 -4.63 -20.74
C GLY A 73 -1.58 -5.40 -19.90
N PRO A 74 -1.24 -6.05 -18.77
CA PRO A 74 -2.17 -6.85 -18.00
C PRO A 74 -3.33 -5.99 -17.46
N LYS A 75 -4.56 -6.49 -17.55
CA LYS A 75 -5.69 -5.87 -16.85
C LYS A 75 -5.52 -6.08 -15.36
N VAL A 76 -5.91 -5.10 -14.56
CA VAL A 76 -5.85 -5.21 -13.12
C VAL A 76 -7.24 -5.41 -12.54
N GLU A 77 -7.37 -6.42 -11.68
CA GLU A 77 -8.54 -6.67 -10.83
C GLU A 77 -8.06 -6.68 -9.39
N PHE A 78 -8.84 -6.15 -8.44
CA PHE A 78 -8.40 -6.07 -7.06
C PHE A 78 -9.45 -6.52 -6.06
N ILE A 79 -8.94 -6.99 -4.92
CA ILE A 79 -9.69 -7.47 -3.77
C ILE A 79 -9.27 -6.60 -2.58
N SER A 80 -10.22 -6.03 -1.84
CA SER A 80 -9.92 -5.25 -0.64
C SER A 80 -9.80 -6.17 0.58
N MET A 81 -8.62 -6.18 1.21
CA MET A 81 -8.35 -6.86 2.49
C MET A 81 -7.30 -6.08 3.28
N SER A 82 -7.37 -6.12 4.61
CA SER A 82 -6.30 -5.65 5.47
C SER A 82 -5.11 -6.63 5.48
N SER A 83 -3.91 -6.17 5.85
CA SER A 83 -2.69 -7.01 5.81
C SER A 83 -2.78 -8.24 6.70
N GLY A 84 -3.40 -8.12 7.88
CA GLY A 84 -3.61 -9.25 8.78
C GLY A 84 -4.59 -10.28 8.23
N GLU A 85 -5.65 -9.83 7.52
CA GLU A 85 -6.60 -10.74 6.84
C GLU A 85 -5.92 -11.50 5.70
N VAL A 86 -5.13 -10.81 4.89
CA VAL A 86 -4.35 -11.43 3.79
C VAL A 86 -3.46 -12.54 4.34
N LEU A 87 -2.66 -12.23 5.35
CA LEU A 87 -1.74 -13.20 5.95
C LEU A 87 -2.47 -14.39 6.55
N SER A 88 -3.55 -14.15 7.31
CA SER A 88 -4.36 -15.19 7.94
C SER A 88 -5.00 -16.11 6.90
N LYS A 89 -5.57 -15.52 5.85
CA LYS A 89 -6.18 -16.28 4.74
C LYS A 89 -5.13 -17.11 4.01
N LEU A 90 -4.00 -16.52 3.66
CA LEU A 90 -2.91 -17.18 2.94
C LEU A 90 -2.37 -18.40 3.72
N LYS A 91 -2.19 -18.27 5.05
CA LYS A 91 -1.80 -19.36 5.93
C LYS A 91 -2.88 -20.45 6.02
N ALA A 92 -4.14 -20.07 6.15
CA ALA A 92 -5.27 -21.01 6.23
C ALA A 92 -5.47 -21.80 4.92
N GLU A 93 -5.14 -21.21 3.78
CA GLU A 93 -5.23 -21.84 2.46
C GLU A 93 -3.94 -22.59 2.05
N GLY A 94 -3.04 -22.84 3.02
CA GLY A 94 -1.82 -23.62 2.79
C GLY A 94 -0.81 -22.95 1.85
N GLY A 95 -0.80 -21.61 1.80
CA GLY A 95 0.10 -20.83 0.97
C GLY A 95 -0.36 -20.66 -0.48
N THR A 96 -1.62 -21.01 -0.79
CA THR A 96 -2.19 -20.73 -2.12
C THR A 96 -2.81 -19.33 -2.10
N PRO A 97 -2.27 -18.36 -2.87
CA PRO A 97 -2.76 -16.99 -2.83
C PRO A 97 -4.04 -16.83 -3.67
N ALA A 98 -4.94 -15.95 -3.23
CA ALA A 98 -6.11 -15.54 -4.00
C ALA A 98 -5.81 -14.40 -5.00
N ALA A 99 -4.57 -13.90 -5.00
CA ALA A 99 -4.11 -12.80 -5.85
C ALA A 99 -2.66 -13.02 -6.27
N ASP A 100 -2.18 -12.21 -7.21
CA ASP A 100 -0.82 -12.28 -7.73
C ASP A 100 0.11 -11.29 -7.02
N LEU A 101 -0.42 -10.10 -6.70
CA LEU A 101 0.29 -8.98 -6.10
C LEU A 101 -0.37 -8.55 -4.78
N TRP A 102 0.45 -8.27 -3.79
CA TRP A 102 0.04 -7.63 -2.54
C TRP A 102 0.52 -6.18 -2.56
N PHE A 103 -0.41 -5.22 -2.50
CA PHE A 103 -0.13 -3.79 -2.62
C PHE A 103 -0.75 -3.01 -1.46
N GLY A 104 0.08 -2.67 -0.47
CA GLY A 104 -0.30 -1.91 0.73
C GLY A 104 -0.55 -2.76 1.97
N GLY A 105 -0.64 -2.08 3.09
CA GLY A 105 -0.70 -2.67 4.43
C GLY A 105 0.66 -2.79 5.10
N GLY A 106 0.67 -2.98 6.41
CA GLY A 106 1.88 -2.96 7.24
C GLY A 106 2.86 -4.07 6.92
N ILE A 107 4.16 -3.73 6.91
CA ILE A 107 5.24 -4.67 6.58
C ILE A 107 5.39 -5.84 7.56
N ASP A 108 4.82 -5.75 8.77
CA ASP A 108 4.78 -6.84 9.74
C ASP A 108 4.25 -8.15 9.13
N ALA A 109 3.16 -8.04 8.37
CA ALA A 109 2.56 -9.18 7.70
C ALA A 109 3.39 -9.68 6.51
N PHE A 110 4.11 -8.79 5.81
CA PHE A 110 5.01 -9.16 4.72
C PHE A 110 6.26 -9.89 5.23
N MET A 111 6.81 -9.44 6.36
CA MET A 111 7.93 -10.12 7.02
C MET A 111 7.54 -11.54 7.45
N ASP A 112 6.38 -11.68 8.10
CA ASP A 112 5.85 -13.00 8.49
C ASP A 112 5.57 -13.88 7.24
N ALA A 113 5.01 -13.29 6.17
CA ALA A 113 4.80 -14.02 4.92
C ALA A 113 6.11 -14.49 4.28
N LYS A 114 7.16 -13.65 4.28
CA LYS A 114 8.51 -14.05 3.82
C LYS A 114 9.04 -15.23 4.62
N ASP A 115 8.98 -15.16 5.95
CA ASP A 115 9.48 -16.20 6.83
C ASP A 115 8.78 -17.55 6.64
N ASN A 116 7.54 -17.50 6.17
CA ASN A 116 6.74 -18.68 5.82
C ASN A 116 6.85 -19.08 4.33
N ASN A 117 7.76 -18.49 3.54
CA ASN A 117 7.95 -18.74 2.10
C ASN A 117 6.70 -18.49 1.25
N LEU A 118 5.91 -17.48 1.60
CA LEU A 118 4.65 -17.12 0.93
C LEU A 118 4.82 -15.99 -0.10
N LEU A 119 6.03 -15.40 -0.19
CA LEU A 119 6.36 -14.33 -1.13
C LEU A 119 7.37 -14.81 -2.17
N GLU A 120 7.37 -14.15 -3.31
CA GLU A 120 8.28 -14.37 -4.43
C GLU A 120 9.39 -13.31 -4.45
N LYS A 121 10.60 -13.72 -4.74
CA LYS A 121 11.73 -12.80 -4.88
C LYS A 121 11.63 -11.99 -6.18
N VAL A 122 11.90 -10.67 -6.12
CA VAL A 122 11.86 -9.79 -7.28
C VAL A 122 13.13 -8.94 -7.35
N ASP A 123 14.07 -9.32 -8.21
CA ASP A 123 15.30 -8.56 -8.42
C ASP A 123 15.11 -7.56 -9.58
N PHE A 124 15.49 -6.28 -9.37
CA PHE A 124 15.51 -5.21 -10.37
C PHE A 124 16.46 -4.09 -9.96
N ASP A 125 17.00 -3.36 -10.94
CA ASP A 125 18.07 -2.37 -10.71
C ASP A 125 17.65 -1.23 -9.78
N ALA A 126 16.43 -0.70 -9.94
CA ALA A 126 15.93 0.40 -9.11
C ALA A 126 15.65 0.01 -7.65
N ALA A 127 15.73 -1.28 -7.27
CA ALA A 127 15.65 -1.69 -5.88
C ALA A 127 16.80 -1.12 -5.04
N ASP A 128 17.95 -0.83 -5.65
CA ASP A 128 19.11 -0.27 -4.96
C ASP A 128 18.96 1.22 -4.64
N ASP A 129 18.01 1.91 -5.28
CA ASP A 129 17.66 3.31 -5.00
C ASP A 129 16.75 3.47 -3.77
N LEU A 130 16.16 2.37 -3.30
CA LEU A 130 15.29 2.36 -2.13
C LEU A 130 16.11 2.33 -0.84
N ALA A 131 15.68 3.11 0.15
CA ALA A 131 16.33 3.13 1.46
C ALA A 131 16.27 1.74 2.11
N PRO A 132 17.39 1.26 2.68
CA PRO A 132 17.51 -0.14 3.12
C PRO A 132 16.50 -0.57 4.17
N GLU A 133 16.05 0.34 5.03
CA GLU A 133 15.07 0.09 6.08
C GLU A 133 13.64 -0.09 5.55
N TYR A 134 13.40 0.26 4.29
CA TYR A 134 12.08 0.19 3.65
C TYR A 134 11.99 -0.90 2.58
N LYS A 135 12.89 -1.85 2.59
CA LYS A 135 12.82 -3.04 1.74
C LYS A 135 13.40 -4.26 2.43
N ASP A 136 13.02 -5.43 1.98
CA ASP A 136 13.67 -6.67 2.37
C ASP A 136 15.08 -6.80 1.77
N SER A 137 16.05 -7.22 2.56
CA SER A 137 17.45 -7.39 2.13
C SER A 137 17.62 -8.40 1.00
N ASP A 138 16.69 -9.35 0.86
CA ASP A 138 16.68 -10.39 -0.16
C ASP A 138 15.67 -10.13 -1.29
N ASN A 139 15.00 -8.93 -1.29
CA ASN A 139 14.04 -8.47 -2.30
C ASN A 139 12.74 -9.28 -2.37
N TYR A 140 12.19 -9.73 -1.25
CA TYR A 140 10.87 -10.36 -1.19
C TYR A 140 9.72 -9.36 -1.00
N TRP A 141 9.98 -8.20 -0.40
CA TRP A 141 9.02 -7.11 -0.28
C TRP A 141 9.73 -5.75 -0.36
N PHE A 142 8.97 -4.74 -0.72
CA PHE A 142 9.39 -3.35 -0.84
C PHE A 142 8.34 -2.46 -0.22
N SER A 143 8.70 -1.27 0.25
CA SER A 143 7.73 -0.29 0.74
C SER A 143 7.35 0.70 -0.36
N LYS A 144 6.05 1.00 -0.48
CA LYS A 144 5.58 2.03 -1.42
C LYS A 144 5.52 3.43 -0.80
N GLY A 145 5.54 3.49 0.51
CA GLY A 145 5.42 4.69 1.34
C GLY A 145 5.33 4.30 2.80
N VAL A 146 5.04 5.28 3.63
CA VAL A 146 4.91 5.12 5.07
C VAL A 146 3.57 5.67 5.53
N THR A 147 2.87 4.92 6.38
CA THR A 147 1.69 5.42 7.08
C THR A 147 2.07 5.91 8.46
N VAL A 148 1.74 7.14 8.75
CA VAL A 148 1.90 7.77 10.07
C VAL A 148 0.61 7.63 10.85
N VAL A 149 0.69 7.43 12.16
CA VAL A 149 -0.48 7.22 13.01
C VAL A 149 -0.63 8.34 14.04
N GLY A 150 -1.88 8.77 14.21
CA GLY A 150 -2.28 9.75 15.20
C GLY A 150 -3.75 9.56 15.57
N PHE A 151 -4.42 10.67 15.89
CA PHE A 151 -5.82 10.62 16.30
C PHE A 151 -6.69 11.44 15.35
N ILE A 152 -7.92 11.00 15.18
CA ILE A 152 -9.03 11.82 14.70
C ILE A 152 -9.98 12.04 15.86
N VAL A 153 -10.45 13.26 16.05
CA VAL A 153 -11.39 13.60 17.12
C VAL A 153 -12.65 14.23 16.54
N ASN A 154 -13.80 13.91 17.13
CA ASN A 154 -15.08 14.52 16.78
C ASN A 154 -15.35 15.66 17.77
N ASN A 155 -15.26 16.91 17.28
CA ASN A 155 -15.38 18.11 18.11
C ASN A 155 -16.76 18.28 18.73
N ASP A 156 -17.82 17.85 18.04
CA ASP A 156 -19.20 17.92 18.56
C ASP A 156 -19.37 16.98 19.76
N ILE A 157 -18.87 15.73 19.68
CA ILE A 157 -18.93 14.77 20.79
C ILE A 157 -18.10 15.25 21.98
N LEU A 158 -16.84 15.68 21.74
CA LEU A 158 -15.98 16.14 22.83
C LEU A 158 -16.60 17.32 23.53
N LYS A 159 -17.16 18.28 22.79
CA LYS A 159 -17.85 19.46 23.36
C LYS A 159 -19.12 19.08 24.14
N GLU A 160 -19.94 18.17 23.62
CA GLU A 160 -21.16 17.70 24.30
C GLU A 160 -20.82 17.07 25.67
N LYS A 161 -19.71 16.30 25.70
CA LYS A 161 -19.24 15.62 26.92
C LYS A 161 -18.33 16.47 27.78
N GLY A 162 -17.98 17.69 27.36
CA GLY A 162 -17.09 18.59 28.09
C GLY A 162 -15.64 18.10 28.15
N LEU A 163 -15.21 17.37 27.13
CA LEU A 163 -13.87 16.80 26.98
C LEU A 163 -12.98 17.72 26.13
N GLU A 164 -11.68 17.72 26.43
CA GLU A 164 -10.65 18.34 25.59
C GLU A 164 -10.12 17.28 24.58
N ALA A 165 -9.62 17.72 23.43
CA ALA A 165 -8.93 16.83 22.51
C ALA A 165 -7.62 16.30 23.14
N PRO A 166 -7.33 14.98 23.06
CA PRO A 166 -6.06 14.43 23.54
C PRO A 166 -4.90 14.99 22.72
N LYS A 167 -3.73 15.19 23.35
CA LYS A 167 -2.52 15.73 22.71
C LYS A 167 -1.37 14.75 22.68
N SER A 168 -1.48 13.67 23.43
CA SER A 168 -0.44 12.65 23.59
C SER A 168 -1.06 11.26 23.71
N TRP A 169 -0.25 10.23 23.54
CA TRP A 169 -0.67 8.85 23.78
C TRP A 169 -1.12 8.67 25.22
N ASP A 170 -0.39 9.27 26.18
CA ASP A 170 -0.72 9.15 27.60
C ASP A 170 -2.08 9.78 27.94
N ASP A 171 -2.51 10.82 27.22
CA ASP A 171 -3.83 11.41 27.42
C ASP A 171 -4.96 10.41 27.19
N LEU A 172 -4.81 9.48 26.22
CA LEU A 172 -5.84 8.50 25.89
C LEU A 172 -6.17 7.53 27.05
N THR A 173 -5.30 7.42 28.05
CA THR A 173 -5.52 6.56 29.22
C THR A 173 -6.30 7.25 30.35
N LYS A 174 -6.63 8.55 30.23
CA LYS A 174 -7.40 9.29 31.25
C LYS A 174 -8.82 8.73 31.32
N GLU A 175 -9.33 8.58 32.54
CA GLU A 175 -10.66 8.03 32.84
C GLU A 175 -11.79 8.82 32.15
N GLU A 176 -11.58 10.12 31.89
CA GLU A 176 -12.56 10.97 31.20
C GLU A 176 -12.92 10.56 29.80
N TYR A 177 -12.04 9.75 29.12
CA TYR A 177 -12.29 9.22 27.78
C TYR A 177 -12.89 7.82 27.76
N GLN A 178 -13.41 7.34 28.90
CA GLN A 178 -14.02 6.01 28.97
C GLN A 178 -15.17 5.87 27.96
N GLY A 179 -15.07 4.85 27.07
CA GLY A 179 -16.02 4.57 26.00
C GLY A 179 -15.91 5.51 24.78
N GLU A 180 -14.93 6.43 24.78
CA GLU A 180 -14.76 7.40 23.68
C GLU A 180 -13.61 7.08 22.75
N VAL A 181 -12.78 6.09 23.07
CA VAL A 181 -11.61 5.74 22.25
C VAL A 181 -11.90 4.50 21.43
N LEU A 182 -11.70 4.59 20.13
CA LEU A 182 -11.75 3.45 19.22
C LEU A 182 -10.38 3.17 18.59
N MET A 183 -9.99 1.93 18.60
CA MET A 183 -8.79 1.38 17.97
C MET A 183 -9.17 0.12 17.22
N SER A 184 -8.51 -0.17 16.10
CA SER A 184 -8.71 -1.46 15.41
C SER A 184 -7.89 -2.57 16.08
N ASN A 185 -8.35 -3.81 15.95
CA ASN A 185 -7.61 -4.97 16.43
C ASN A 185 -6.24 -5.06 15.73
N PRO A 186 -5.11 -5.06 16.47
CA PRO A 186 -3.79 -5.10 15.88
C PRO A 186 -3.48 -6.41 15.13
N ALA A 187 -4.21 -7.49 15.38
CA ALA A 187 -4.07 -8.73 14.61
C ALA A 187 -4.58 -8.57 13.16
N ILE A 188 -5.48 -7.61 12.93
CA ILE A 188 -6.14 -7.35 11.64
C ILE A 188 -5.51 -6.14 10.96
N SER A 189 -5.31 -5.05 11.70
CA SER A 189 -4.81 -3.77 11.19
C SER A 189 -3.29 -3.63 11.41
N GLY A 190 -2.51 -3.61 10.35
CA GLY A 190 -1.08 -3.32 10.41
C GLY A 190 -0.77 -1.94 10.97
N THR A 191 -1.63 -0.92 10.71
CA THR A 191 -1.54 0.42 11.31
C THR A 191 -1.61 0.36 12.84
N ASN A 192 -2.60 -0.37 13.37
CA ASN A 192 -2.76 -0.47 14.83
C ASN A 192 -1.75 -1.44 15.45
N TYR A 193 -1.26 -2.44 14.71
CA TYR A 193 -0.11 -3.22 15.14
C TYR A 193 1.14 -2.34 15.30
N ALA A 194 1.37 -1.41 14.37
CA ALA A 194 2.48 -0.46 14.47
C ALA A 194 2.39 0.41 15.73
N VAL A 195 1.19 0.85 16.13
CA VAL A 195 0.98 1.57 17.40
C VAL A 195 1.43 0.72 18.60
N VAL A 196 1.03 -0.55 18.62
CA VAL A 196 1.42 -1.45 19.71
C VAL A 196 2.93 -1.65 19.74
N ASN A 197 3.54 -1.95 18.59
CA ASN A 197 4.98 -2.16 18.47
C ASN A 197 5.78 -0.91 18.87
N ALA A 198 5.42 0.27 18.34
CA ALA A 198 6.09 1.53 18.62
C ALA A 198 6.04 1.92 20.10
N LEU A 199 4.88 1.78 20.74
CA LEU A 199 4.73 2.12 22.14
C LEU A 199 5.44 1.13 23.07
N LEU A 200 5.48 -0.17 22.72
CA LEU A 200 6.29 -1.15 23.45
C LEU A 200 7.79 -0.84 23.32
N GLN A 201 8.26 -0.48 22.14
CA GLN A 201 9.68 -0.11 21.96
C GLN A 201 10.02 1.21 22.68
N THR A 202 9.15 2.21 22.62
CA THR A 202 9.41 3.54 23.17
C THR A 202 9.28 3.59 24.69
N LYS A 203 8.25 2.95 25.24
CA LYS A 203 7.99 2.92 26.69
C LYS A 203 8.75 1.78 27.40
N GLY A 204 9.23 0.78 26.67
CA GLY A 204 9.69 -0.48 27.19
C GLY A 204 8.55 -1.46 27.43
N GLU A 205 8.87 -2.75 27.48
CA GLU A 205 7.87 -3.83 27.48
C GLU A 205 6.88 -3.72 28.66
N GLU A 206 7.36 -3.53 29.88
CA GLU A 206 6.52 -3.49 31.09
C GLU A 206 5.57 -2.28 31.07
N GLU A 207 6.10 -1.08 30.90
CA GLU A 207 5.31 0.16 30.87
C GLU A 207 4.42 0.26 29.64
N GLY A 208 4.86 -0.26 28.48
CA GLY A 208 4.06 -0.31 27.26
C GLY A 208 2.84 -1.22 27.40
N TRP A 209 2.98 -2.40 28.00
CA TRP A 209 1.81 -3.26 28.27
C TRP A 209 0.88 -2.66 29.30
N LYS A 210 1.43 -2.04 30.34
CA LYS A 210 0.61 -1.32 31.32
C LYS A 210 -0.18 -0.17 30.67
N TYR A 211 0.44 0.57 29.75
CA TYR A 211 -0.25 1.59 28.96
C TYR A 211 -1.46 1.00 28.21
N PHE A 212 -1.31 -0.15 27.52
CA PHE A 212 -2.42 -0.76 26.81
C PHE A 212 -3.49 -1.33 27.72
N GLU A 213 -3.15 -1.85 28.91
CA GLU A 213 -4.14 -2.22 29.92
C GLU A 213 -4.95 -1.01 30.42
N ASP A 214 -4.30 0.15 30.59
CA ASP A 214 -4.97 1.39 30.97
C ASP A 214 -5.83 1.93 29.81
N LEU A 215 -5.31 1.96 28.56
CA LEU A 215 -6.06 2.35 27.37
C LEU A 215 -7.29 1.44 27.16
N ASN A 216 -7.16 0.14 27.39
CA ASN A 216 -8.24 -0.84 27.26
C ASN A 216 -9.47 -0.51 28.12
N LYS A 217 -9.31 0.26 29.22
CA LYS A 217 -10.45 0.71 30.05
C LYS A 217 -11.32 1.71 29.31
N ASN A 218 -10.73 2.48 28.39
CA ASN A 218 -11.38 3.53 27.61
C ASN A 218 -11.91 3.06 26.25
N VAL A 219 -11.57 1.82 25.84
CA VAL A 219 -12.00 1.20 24.60
C VAL A 219 -13.11 0.20 24.89
N ASP A 220 -14.28 0.37 24.29
CA ASP A 220 -15.40 -0.56 24.47
C ASP A 220 -15.22 -1.84 23.63
N TYR A 221 -14.70 -1.69 22.40
CA TYR A 221 -14.40 -2.81 21.50
C TYR A 221 -13.28 -2.44 20.51
N TYR A 222 -12.64 -3.44 19.93
CA TYR A 222 -11.63 -3.28 18.89
C TYR A 222 -12.24 -3.62 17.52
N SER A 223 -12.20 -2.68 16.58
CA SER A 223 -12.82 -2.84 15.27
C SER A 223 -12.06 -3.79 14.34
N LYS A 224 -12.73 -4.25 13.28
CA LYS A 224 -12.23 -5.25 12.34
C LYS A 224 -11.51 -4.67 11.12
N ARG A 225 -11.53 -3.34 10.93
CA ARG A 225 -10.90 -2.66 9.79
C ARG A 225 -10.03 -1.50 10.24
N GLY A 226 -8.91 -1.28 9.59
CA GLY A 226 -8.02 -0.14 9.88
C GLY A 226 -8.66 1.23 9.67
N SER A 227 -9.68 1.34 8.82
CA SER A 227 -10.46 2.57 8.56
C SER A 227 -11.60 2.83 9.54
N ASP A 228 -12.04 1.82 10.31
CA ASP A 228 -13.20 1.99 11.20
C ASP A 228 -13.01 3.10 12.25
N PRO A 229 -11.82 3.27 12.89
CA PRO A 229 -11.65 4.34 13.86
C PRO A 229 -11.92 5.73 13.27
N SER A 230 -11.46 6.01 12.07
CA SER A 230 -11.71 7.30 11.41
C SER A 230 -13.16 7.48 10.99
N THR A 231 -13.72 6.48 10.31
CA THR A 231 -15.09 6.57 9.77
C THR A 231 -16.15 6.60 10.88
N LYS A 232 -15.97 5.81 11.95
CA LYS A 232 -16.90 5.79 13.10
C LYS A 232 -16.79 7.04 13.96
N THR A 233 -15.59 7.62 14.11
CA THR A 233 -15.42 8.92 14.75
C THR A 233 -16.12 10.03 13.95
N ALA A 234 -15.94 10.05 12.65
CA ALA A 234 -16.64 11.02 11.79
C ALA A 234 -18.17 10.82 11.81
N ALA A 235 -18.63 9.57 11.87
CA ALA A 235 -20.07 9.25 12.01
C ALA A 235 -20.67 9.60 13.39
N GLY A 236 -19.83 9.95 14.36
CA GLY A 236 -20.28 10.32 15.71
C GLY A 236 -20.60 9.14 16.61
N GLU A 237 -20.02 7.96 16.34
CA GLU A 237 -20.18 6.77 17.21
C GLU A 237 -19.25 6.82 18.41
N VAL A 238 -18.06 7.44 18.27
CA VAL A 238 -17.05 7.65 19.31
C VAL A 238 -16.41 9.02 19.18
N GLY A 239 -15.85 9.55 20.26
CA GLY A 239 -15.20 10.85 20.27
C GLY A 239 -13.79 10.87 19.69
N ILE A 240 -13.05 9.75 19.75
CA ILE A 240 -11.63 9.69 19.44
C ILE A 240 -11.33 8.38 18.69
N GLY A 241 -10.72 8.47 17.51
CA GLY A 241 -10.23 7.32 16.75
C GLY A 241 -8.71 7.32 16.65
N ILE A 242 -8.06 6.19 16.96
CA ILE A 242 -6.64 5.96 16.68
C ILE A 242 -6.55 5.44 15.24
N THR A 243 -6.00 6.24 14.33
CA THR A 243 -6.04 5.96 12.90
C THR A 243 -4.78 6.42 12.17
N TYR A 244 -4.64 5.98 10.94
CA TYR A 244 -3.63 6.51 10.02
C TYR A 244 -3.97 7.96 9.62
N ILE A 245 -2.94 8.72 9.28
CA ILE A 245 -3.06 10.09 8.81
C ILE A 245 -2.70 10.12 7.33
N ASP A 246 -3.71 10.36 6.49
CA ASP A 246 -3.59 10.55 5.04
C ASP A 246 -4.76 11.41 4.53
N GLY A 247 -4.84 11.61 3.22
CA GLY A 247 -5.85 12.45 2.60
C GLY A 247 -7.29 11.98 2.73
N THR A 248 -7.55 10.72 3.10
CA THR A 248 -8.92 10.26 3.35
C THR A 248 -9.56 10.98 4.54
N LEU A 249 -8.74 11.47 5.47
CA LEU A 249 -9.23 12.26 6.59
C LEU A 249 -9.74 13.65 6.18
N ASP A 250 -9.25 14.20 5.07
CA ASP A 250 -9.73 15.49 4.56
C ASP A 250 -11.14 15.37 4.02
N GLU A 251 -11.48 14.24 3.40
CA GLU A 251 -12.86 13.95 2.99
C GLU A 251 -13.81 13.84 4.20
N LEU A 252 -13.34 13.29 5.31
CA LEU A 252 -14.13 13.19 6.54
C LEU A 252 -14.35 14.57 7.17
N LYS A 253 -13.38 15.49 7.11
CA LYS A 253 -13.52 16.88 7.57
C LYS A 253 -14.57 17.66 6.78
N GLU A 254 -14.82 17.30 5.51
CA GLU A 254 -15.90 17.90 4.71
C GLU A 254 -17.29 17.42 5.16
N GLN A 255 -17.38 16.27 5.83
CA GLN A 255 -18.64 15.61 6.20
C GLN A 255 -19.02 15.83 7.68
N ALA A 256 -18.04 16.05 8.57
CA ALA A 256 -18.22 16.17 10.01
C ALA A 256 -17.23 17.16 10.62
N ASP A 257 -17.57 17.71 11.79
CA ASP A 257 -16.65 18.56 12.57
C ASP A 257 -15.61 17.67 13.28
N VAL A 258 -14.63 17.22 12.49
CA VAL A 258 -13.52 16.39 12.98
C VAL A 258 -12.17 17.09 12.80
N GLU A 259 -11.24 16.82 13.70
CA GLU A 259 -9.88 17.33 13.71
C GLU A 259 -8.87 16.17 13.73
N VAL A 260 -7.75 16.34 13.02
CA VAL A 260 -6.61 15.41 13.05
C VAL A 260 -5.61 15.91 14.08
N VAL A 261 -5.25 15.05 15.03
CA VAL A 261 -4.27 15.34 16.07
C VAL A 261 -3.00 14.54 15.86
N TYR A 262 -1.89 15.24 15.73
CA TYR A 262 -0.55 14.67 15.73
C TYR A 262 -0.03 14.58 17.16
N PRO A 263 0.18 13.38 17.73
CA PRO A 263 0.62 13.23 19.12
C PRO A 263 1.96 13.94 19.38
N THR A 264 2.02 14.67 20.49
CA THR A 264 3.18 15.49 20.86
C THR A 264 4.37 14.66 21.37
N ASP A 265 4.11 13.45 21.82
CA ASP A 265 5.06 12.47 22.35
C ASP A 265 5.57 11.47 21.31
N GLY A 266 5.26 11.74 20.04
CA GLY A 266 5.76 11.02 18.88
C GLY A 266 4.69 10.31 18.08
N MET A 267 4.98 10.08 16.81
CA MET A 267 4.07 9.42 15.87
C MET A 267 4.58 8.03 15.53
N PRO A 268 3.84 6.97 15.91
CA PRO A 268 4.05 5.63 15.35
C PRO A 268 3.92 5.68 13.83
N TYR A 269 4.66 4.83 13.15
CA TYR A 269 4.55 4.72 11.70
C TYR A 269 4.74 3.28 11.25
N VAL A 270 4.23 2.96 10.07
CA VAL A 270 4.40 1.66 9.45
C VAL A 270 4.71 1.83 7.97
N PRO A 271 5.81 1.26 7.47
CA PRO A 271 6.01 1.14 6.04
C PRO A 271 4.92 0.26 5.41
N GLU A 272 4.49 0.64 4.21
CA GLU A 272 3.43 -0.05 3.48
C GLU A 272 4.02 -0.96 2.41
N GLY A 273 3.82 -2.27 2.56
CA GLY A 273 4.47 -3.27 1.74
C GLY A 273 3.91 -3.42 0.32
N VAL A 274 4.77 -3.86 -0.58
CA VAL A 274 4.45 -4.34 -1.93
C VAL A 274 5.23 -5.63 -2.17
N ALA A 275 4.55 -6.70 -2.57
CA ALA A 275 5.19 -8.00 -2.84
C ALA A 275 4.42 -8.82 -3.87
N ALA A 276 5.11 -9.68 -4.59
CA ALA A 276 4.50 -10.74 -5.38
C ALA A 276 4.28 -11.97 -4.48
N PHE A 277 3.14 -12.63 -4.61
CA PHE A 277 2.90 -13.88 -3.89
C PHE A 277 3.65 -15.05 -4.54
N ALA A 278 4.18 -15.94 -3.71
CA ALA A 278 4.66 -17.24 -4.16
C ALA A 278 3.48 -18.09 -4.66
N ASN A 279 3.73 -18.89 -5.69
CA ASN A 279 2.73 -19.78 -6.29
C ASN A 279 1.47 -19.07 -6.86
N ALA A 280 1.55 -17.78 -7.14
CA ALA A 280 0.47 -17.04 -7.80
C ALA A 280 0.33 -17.45 -9.28
N GLU A 281 -0.89 -17.28 -9.82
CA GLU A 281 -1.19 -17.67 -11.21
C GLU A 281 -0.43 -16.81 -12.22
N ASN A 282 -0.29 -15.50 -11.96
CA ASN A 282 0.33 -14.54 -12.85
C ASN A 282 1.55 -13.84 -12.20
N THR A 283 2.45 -14.60 -11.60
CA THR A 283 3.67 -14.10 -10.91
C THR A 283 4.49 -13.16 -11.79
N GLU A 284 4.60 -13.41 -13.09
CA GLU A 284 5.36 -12.52 -14.00
C GLU A 284 4.69 -11.15 -14.18
N ALA A 285 3.37 -11.07 -14.17
CA ALA A 285 2.66 -9.79 -14.18
C ALA A 285 2.88 -9.02 -12.87
N ALA A 286 2.87 -9.71 -11.72
CA ALA A 286 3.17 -9.11 -10.42
C ALA A 286 4.61 -8.57 -10.35
N LYS A 287 5.60 -9.35 -10.82
CA LYS A 287 7.00 -8.90 -10.93
C LYS A 287 7.15 -7.72 -11.88
N ALA A 288 6.42 -7.71 -12.99
CA ALA A 288 6.43 -6.60 -13.93
C ALA A 288 5.86 -5.33 -13.32
N PHE A 289 4.78 -5.45 -12.51
CA PHE A 289 4.21 -4.31 -11.79
C PHE A 289 5.22 -3.72 -10.81
N ILE A 290 5.86 -4.54 -9.98
CA ILE A 290 6.84 -4.09 -8.98
C ILE A 290 7.99 -3.34 -9.68
N LYS A 291 8.56 -3.93 -10.74
CA LYS A 291 9.63 -3.29 -11.52
C LYS A 291 9.18 -1.97 -12.14
N TRP A 292 8.03 -1.95 -12.78
CA TRP A 292 7.45 -0.76 -13.40
C TRP A 292 7.19 0.34 -12.36
N PHE A 293 6.62 -0.01 -11.22
CA PHE A 293 6.24 0.94 -10.17
C PHE A 293 7.46 1.67 -9.57
N PHE A 294 8.51 0.93 -9.22
CA PHE A 294 9.69 1.51 -8.58
C PHE A 294 10.74 2.08 -9.55
N SER A 295 10.70 1.72 -10.84
CA SER A 295 11.69 2.18 -11.84
C SER A 295 11.39 3.56 -12.40
N ASP A 296 10.17 4.07 -12.26
CA ASP A 296 9.78 5.40 -12.70
C ASP A 296 9.24 6.21 -11.52
N ASP A 297 9.92 7.31 -11.18
CA ASP A 297 9.54 8.21 -10.08
C ASP A 297 8.14 8.78 -10.26
N GLU A 298 7.66 8.94 -11.51
CA GLU A 298 6.31 9.45 -11.79
C GLU A 298 5.20 8.49 -11.30
N ASN A 299 5.47 7.18 -11.21
CA ASN A 299 4.54 6.22 -10.63
C ASN A 299 4.42 6.39 -9.12
N MET A 300 5.54 6.64 -8.43
CA MET A 300 5.55 6.92 -6.99
C MET A 300 4.95 8.30 -6.67
N LYS A 301 5.17 9.30 -7.53
CA LYS A 301 4.51 10.62 -7.40
C LYS A 301 3.01 10.51 -7.61
N MET A 302 2.56 9.74 -8.60
CA MET A 302 1.14 9.48 -8.82
C MET A 302 0.49 8.80 -7.60
N LEU A 303 1.21 7.85 -6.96
CA LEU A 303 0.75 7.25 -5.72
C LEU A 303 0.65 8.30 -4.60
N ALA A 304 1.64 9.19 -4.46
CA ALA A 304 1.62 10.26 -3.46
C ALA A 304 0.42 11.20 -3.64
N GLU A 305 0.05 11.50 -4.89
CA GLU A 305 -1.17 12.27 -5.22
C GLU A 305 -2.44 11.52 -4.82
N ILE A 306 -2.52 10.21 -5.09
CA ILE A 306 -3.67 9.36 -4.73
C ILE A 306 -3.83 9.24 -3.20
N ASP A 307 -2.73 8.99 -2.51
CA ASP A 307 -2.70 8.81 -1.05
C ASP A 307 -2.74 10.16 -0.30
N HIS A 308 -2.62 11.29 -1.03
CA HIS A 308 -2.47 12.64 -0.47
C HIS A 308 -1.39 12.71 0.63
N LYS A 309 -0.28 12.02 0.41
CA LYS A 309 0.87 12.02 1.32
C LYS A 309 2.18 11.75 0.54
N ASN A 310 3.22 12.48 0.89
CA ASN A 310 4.51 12.41 0.19
C ASN A 310 5.52 11.44 0.85
N THR A 311 5.03 10.44 1.59
CA THR A 311 5.87 9.52 2.38
C THR A 311 6.70 8.54 1.54
N CYS A 312 6.45 8.45 0.24
CA CYS A 312 7.33 7.76 -0.71
C CYS A 312 8.76 8.35 -0.71
N LEU A 313 8.93 9.64 -0.32
CA LEU A 313 10.25 10.26 -0.13
C LEU A 313 11.10 9.61 0.96
N LEU A 314 10.50 8.98 1.97
CA LEU A 314 11.22 8.21 2.97
C LEU A 314 11.76 6.92 2.36
N VAL A 315 11.01 6.33 1.44
CA VAL A 315 11.36 5.07 0.78
C VAL A 315 12.38 5.27 -0.34
N LYS A 316 12.20 6.30 -1.17
CA LYS A 316 13.08 6.65 -2.29
C LYS A 316 13.45 8.13 -2.21
N PRO A 317 14.48 8.48 -1.43
CA PRO A 317 14.85 9.88 -1.18
C PRO A 317 15.35 10.66 -2.42
N SER A 318 15.61 9.95 -3.51
CA SER A 318 16.05 10.56 -4.78
C SER A 318 14.94 11.20 -5.61
N ILE A 319 13.66 10.99 -5.24
CA ILE A 319 12.52 11.58 -5.95
C ILE A 319 12.54 13.09 -5.79
N GLU A 320 12.61 13.81 -6.92
CA GLU A 320 12.61 15.27 -6.95
C GLU A 320 11.19 15.85 -7.05
N GLY A 321 10.99 17.04 -6.50
CA GLY A 321 9.75 17.82 -6.66
C GLY A 321 8.65 17.49 -5.66
N LEU A 322 8.92 16.67 -4.65
CA LEU A 322 8.05 16.45 -3.50
C LEU A 322 8.72 16.96 -2.22
N GLU A 323 7.90 17.28 -1.22
CA GLU A 323 8.35 17.61 0.14
C GLU A 323 7.47 16.82 1.13
N LEU A 324 8.04 16.40 2.27
CA LEU A 324 7.27 15.72 3.30
C LEU A 324 6.22 16.66 3.93
N ASP A 325 5.03 16.14 4.16
CA ASP A 325 3.89 16.91 4.67
C ASP A 325 3.96 17.11 6.20
N PHE A 326 4.95 16.52 6.87
CA PHE A 326 5.13 16.55 8.33
C PHE A 326 6.61 16.61 8.72
N ASP A 327 6.87 16.99 9.96
CA ASP A 327 8.21 16.96 10.55
C ASP A 327 8.63 15.52 10.86
N GLN A 328 9.53 14.96 10.04
CA GLN A 328 10.08 13.61 10.20
C GLN A 328 10.72 13.37 11.59
N SER A 329 11.21 14.42 12.26
CA SER A 329 11.78 14.28 13.60
C SER A 329 10.76 13.88 14.68
N LYS A 330 9.47 13.93 14.35
CA LYS A 330 8.35 13.51 15.21
C LYS A 330 8.01 12.03 15.09
N LEU A 331 8.55 11.32 14.09
CA LEU A 331 8.40 9.88 14.01
C LEU A 331 9.07 9.22 15.22
N MET A 332 8.41 8.22 15.80
CA MET A 332 9.00 7.43 16.88
C MET A 332 10.22 6.67 16.36
N LYS A 333 11.22 6.51 17.21
CA LYS A 333 12.40 5.71 16.86
C LYS A 333 12.08 4.24 17.05
N GLU A 334 11.88 3.54 15.97
CA GLU A 334 11.50 2.14 15.94
C GLU A 334 12.58 1.29 15.25
N ASP A 335 12.83 0.11 15.77
CA ASP A 335 13.54 -0.94 15.05
C ASP A 335 12.51 -1.73 14.22
N LEU A 336 12.44 -1.42 12.93
CA LEU A 336 11.49 -2.03 12.01
C LEU A 336 11.73 -3.54 11.82
N SER A 337 12.92 -4.06 12.12
CA SER A 337 13.21 -5.49 12.05
C SER A 337 12.42 -6.32 13.07
N LEU A 338 11.96 -5.70 14.15
CA LEU A 338 11.14 -6.33 15.17
C LEU A 338 9.67 -6.48 14.76
N PHE A 339 9.20 -5.76 13.73
CA PHE A 339 7.80 -5.81 13.31
C PHE A 339 7.34 -7.24 12.98
N GLY A 340 8.11 -7.99 12.20
CA GLY A 340 7.82 -9.39 11.89
C GLY A 340 8.25 -10.34 13.00
N ALA A 341 9.47 -10.18 13.51
CA ALA A 341 10.07 -11.10 14.48
C ALA A 341 9.26 -11.23 15.79
N GLU A 342 8.72 -10.12 16.30
CA GLU A 342 7.96 -10.09 17.55
C GLU A 342 6.44 -10.22 17.34
N ARG A 343 5.96 -10.27 16.09
CA ARG A 343 4.53 -10.18 15.78
C ARG A 343 3.67 -11.20 16.52
N THR A 344 4.04 -12.46 16.46
CA THR A 344 3.27 -13.54 17.13
C THR A 344 3.26 -13.33 18.64
N THR A 345 4.42 -13.05 19.25
CA THR A 345 4.55 -12.82 20.70
C THR A 345 3.69 -11.65 21.17
N ILE A 346 3.74 -10.52 20.44
CA ILE A 346 2.95 -9.32 20.75
C ILE A 346 1.45 -9.61 20.65
N LEU A 347 1.00 -10.25 19.57
CA LEU A 347 -0.41 -10.54 19.36
C LEU A 347 -0.98 -11.56 20.35
N ASP A 348 -0.22 -12.58 20.71
CA ASP A 348 -0.63 -13.55 21.74
C ASP A 348 -0.78 -12.87 23.11
N LYS A 349 0.16 -11.98 23.46
CA LYS A 349 0.08 -11.20 24.70
C LYS A 349 -1.06 -10.19 24.66
N TRP A 350 -1.27 -9.51 23.54
CA TRP A 350 -2.42 -8.64 23.30
C TRP A 350 -3.73 -9.36 23.58
N ASN A 351 -3.97 -10.50 22.93
CA ASN A 351 -5.17 -11.28 23.10
C ASN A 351 -5.39 -11.73 24.55
N THR A 352 -4.30 -12.03 25.25
CA THR A 352 -4.36 -12.43 26.68
C THR A 352 -4.76 -11.27 27.59
N LEU A 353 -4.22 -10.06 27.36
CA LEU A 353 -4.39 -8.90 28.24
C LEU A 353 -5.65 -8.11 27.93
N MET A 354 -6.00 -7.93 26.64
CA MET A 354 -7.12 -7.08 26.24
C MET A 354 -8.47 -7.78 26.31
N GLY A 355 -8.50 -9.10 26.44
CA GLY A 355 -9.71 -9.89 26.54
C GLY A 355 -10.49 -9.93 25.23
N ASP A 356 -11.73 -10.44 25.31
CA ASP A 356 -12.63 -10.55 24.15
C ASP A 356 -13.47 -9.26 24.02
N LYS A 357 -12.84 -8.23 23.46
CA LYS A 357 -13.49 -6.95 23.11
C LYS A 357 -13.60 -6.80 21.60
N GLY A 358 -13.72 -7.91 20.88
CA GLY A 358 -13.97 -7.88 19.44
C GLY A 358 -15.35 -7.30 19.11
N GLU A 359 -15.45 -6.60 17.98
CA GLU A 359 -16.75 -6.20 17.41
C GLU A 359 -17.57 -7.47 17.08
N GLU A 360 -18.84 -7.55 17.52
CA GLU A 360 -19.75 -8.67 17.24
C GLU A 360 -20.15 -8.76 15.75
#